data_ed6b3d66cf75040e65c9ab0b7af6b5fb
#
_entry.id   ed6b3d66cf75040e65c9ab0b7af6b5fb
#
_cell.length_a   1.000
_cell.length_b   1.000
_cell.length_c   1.000
_cell.angle_alpha   90.00
_cell.angle_beta   90.00
_cell.angle_gamma   90.00
#
_symmetry.space_group_name_H-M   'P 1'
#
loop_
_entity.id
_entity.type
_entity.pdbx_description
1 polymer ?
#
loop_
_entity_poly.entity_id
_entity_poly.type
_entity_poly.pdbx_seq_one_letter_code
_entity_poly.pdbx_strand_id
1 'polypeptide(L)'
;LALEPDVVIIAAGRVGGIHANERYTADFIYENIAIQTNIIDACKIAQTPKLICFGSACMYPRNAQQPVKESSLLTGPLEPTNESYAIAKIAGMMMCKAYKKQHSLNSICLVPTNLYGPGDNFDPQSGHVIPSLMRRAHLAKVSNHRHLEIWGSGKPRREFLHVSDLSSAIVFALS
;
A
#
# COMPACT_ATOMS: atom_id res chain seq x y z
N LEU A 1 3.20 -11.59 -24.27
CA LEU A 1 1.83 -11.13 -24.06
C LEU A 1 0.81 -12.11 -24.68
N ALA A 2 0.72 -13.31 -24.11
CA ALA A 2 -0.25 -14.32 -24.55
C ALA A 2 -1.63 -14.16 -23.88
N LEU A 3 -1.77 -13.23 -22.93
CA LEU A 3 -3.01 -12.93 -22.25
C LEU A 3 -3.48 -11.53 -22.65
N GLU A 4 -4.72 -11.43 -23.05
CA GLU A 4 -5.42 -10.16 -23.35
C GLU A 4 -6.45 -9.93 -22.22
N PRO A 5 -6.03 -9.50 -21.03
CA PRO A 5 -6.93 -9.34 -19.90
C PRO A 5 -7.83 -8.11 -20.09
N ASP A 6 -9.12 -8.26 -19.77
CA ASP A 6 -10.06 -7.13 -19.72
C ASP A 6 -9.76 -6.20 -18.55
N VAL A 7 -9.21 -6.73 -17.46
CA VAL A 7 -8.87 -6.00 -16.25
C VAL A 7 -7.52 -6.45 -15.71
N VAL A 8 -6.69 -5.49 -15.35
CA VAL A 8 -5.46 -5.73 -14.60
C VAL A 8 -5.55 -5.04 -13.24
N ILE A 9 -5.25 -5.77 -12.18
CA ILE A 9 -5.20 -5.26 -10.80
C ILE A 9 -3.78 -5.45 -10.27
N ILE A 10 -3.07 -4.36 -10.01
CA ILE A 10 -1.70 -4.41 -9.47
C ILE A 10 -1.78 -4.52 -7.95
N ALA A 11 -1.96 -5.73 -7.43
CA ALA A 11 -1.85 -6.02 -6.00
C ALA A 11 -0.43 -6.41 -5.57
N ALA A 12 0.53 -6.40 -6.50
CA ALA A 12 1.92 -6.71 -6.23
C ALA A 12 2.69 -5.49 -5.69
N GLY A 13 3.64 -5.76 -4.80
CA GLY A 13 4.54 -4.76 -4.26
C GLY A 13 5.37 -5.31 -3.11
N ARG A 14 6.56 -4.73 -2.91
CA ARG A 14 7.33 -4.98 -1.69
C ARG A 14 6.76 -4.13 -0.57
N VAL A 15 6.23 -4.80 0.45
CA VAL A 15 5.60 -4.16 1.62
C VAL A 15 6.23 -4.65 2.91
N GLY A 16 6.09 -3.88 3.99
CA GLY A 16 6.60 -4.28 5.30
C GLY A 16 6.40 -3.19 6.34
N GLY A 17 6.59 -3.55 7.61
CA GLY A 17 6.53 -2.63 8.73
C GLY A 17 7.66 -1.58 8.70
N ILE A 18 7.66 -0.68 9.71
CA ILE A 18 8.60 0.45 9.81
C ILE A 18 10.07 -0.03 9.73
N HIS A 19 10.44 -1.05 10.49
CA HIS A 19 11.83 -1.56 10.50
C HIS A 19 12.30 -2.08 9.15
N ALA A 20 11.42 -2.75 8.40
CA ALA A 20 11.77 -3.23 7.07
C ALA A 20 11.98 -2.06 6.09
N ASN A 21 11.12 -1.04 6.16
CA ASN A 21 11.23 0.17 5.34
C ASN A 21 12.52 0.94 5.62
N GLU A 22 12.90 1.12 6.89
CA GLU A 22 14.14 1.81 7.28
C GLU A 22 15.40 1.02 6.85
N ARG A 23 15.36 -0.31 6.94
CA ARG A 23 16.52 -1.16 6.64
C ARG A 23 16.77 -1.36 5.15
N TYR A 24 15.71 -1.47 4.34
CA TYR A 24 15.77 -1.87 2.93
C TYR A 24 15.27 -0.77 1.99
N THR A 25 15.63 0.48 2.26
CA THR A 25 15.13 1.66 1.54
C THR A 25 15.32 1.58 0.02
N ALA A 26 16.51 1.14 -0.43
CA ALA A 26 16.83 1.01 -1.85
C ALA A 26 15.98 -0.08 -2.52
N ASP A 27 15.79 -1.22 -1.86
CA ASP A 27 14.99 -2.32 -2.39
C ASP A 27 13.51 -1.90 -2.48
N PHE A 28 12.99 -1.21 -1.46
CA PHE A 28 11.60 -0.75 -1.45
C PHE A 28 11.29 0.21 -2.60
N ILE A 29 12.16 1.18 -2.87
CA ILE A 29 11.93 2.10 -3.98
C ILE A 29 12.13 1.41 -5.32
N TYR A 30 13.20 0.66 -5.50
CA TYR A 30 13.53 0.02 -6.77
C TYR A 30 12.48 -1.02 -7.19
N GLU A 31 12.18 -1.98 -6.32
CA GLU A 31 11.27 -3.07 -6.66
C GLU A 31 9.85 -2.56 -6.92
N ASN A 32 9.34 -1.62 -6.10
CA ASN A 32 8.00 -1.08 -6.30
C ASN A 32 7.91 -0.24 -7.58
N ILE A 33 8.93 0.56 -7.91
CA ILE A 33 8.97 1.29 -9.18
C ILE A 33 9.02 0.30 -10.35
N ALA A 34 9.91 -0.69 -10.32
CA ALA A 34 10.05 -1.66 -11.39
C ALA A 34 8.75 -2.45 -11.64
N ILE A 35 8.09 -2.92 -10.59
CA ILE A 35 6.80 -3.62 -10.71
C ILE A 35 5.77 -2.73 -11.39
N GLN A 36 5.57 -1.52 -10.88
CA GLN A 36 4.54 -0.62 -11.39
C GLN A 36 4.81 -0.17 -12.81
N THR A 37 6.04 0.26 -13.11
CA THR A 37 6.38 0.76 -14.45
C THR A 37 6.22 -0.31 -15.52
N ASN A 38 6.69 -1.53 -15.24
CA ASN A 38 6.57 -2.63 -16.19
C ASN A 38 5.11 -3.04 -16.45
N ILE A 39 4.29 -3.11 -15.40
CA ILE A 39 2.88 -3.52 -15.56
C ILE A 39 2.07 -2.41 -16.24
N ILE A 40 2.25 -1.14 -15.85
CA ILE A 40 1.52 -0.03 -16.46
C ILE A 40 1.86 0.10 -17.96
N ASP A 41 3.13 -0.03 -18.33
CA ASP A 41 3.51 0.02 -19.74
C ASP A 41 3.01 -1.20 -20.51
N ALA A 42 3.05 -2.39 -19.92
CA ALA A 42 2.46 -3.59 -20.52
C ALA A 42 0.95 -3.44 -20.76
N CYS A 43 0.21 -2.83 -19.81
CA CYS A 43 -1.22 -2.54 -19.99
C CYS A 43 -1.48 -1.58 -21.15
N LYS A 44 -0.63 -0.56 -21.33
CA LYS A 44 -0.73 0.35 -22.47
C LYS A 44 -0.45 -0.39 -23.79
N ILE A 45 0.58 -1.25 -23.84
CA ILE A 45 0.92 -2.04 -25.04
C ILE A 45 -0.20 -3.02 -25.39
N ALA A 46 -0.76 -3.71 -24.38
CA ALA A 46 -1.86 -4.66 -24.54
C ALA A 46 -3.23 -4.00 -24.75
N GLN A 47 -3.30 -2.67 -24.68
CA GLN A 47 -4.56 -1.91 -24.74
C GLN A 47 -5.60 -2.40 -23.73
N THR A 48 -5.14 -2.76 -22.51
CA THR A 48 -6.00 -3.29 -21.44
C THR A 48 -7.15 -2.32 -21.14
N PRO A 49 -8.41 -2.77 -21.19
CA PRO A 49 -9.59 -1.92 -21.02
C PRO A 49 -9.66 -1.23 -19.66
N LYS A 50 -9.19 -1.87 -18.59
CA LYS A 50 -9.20 -1.30 -17.23
C LYS A 50 -7.97 -1.71 -16.43
N LEU A 51 -7.34 -0.73 -15.77
CA LEU A 51 -6.24 -0.92 -14.83
C LEU A 51 -6.62 -0.39 -13.45
N ILE A 52 -6.47 -1.20 -12.41
CA ILE A 52 -6.55 -0.76 -11.02
C ILE A 52 -5.17 -0.87 -10.40
N CYS A 53 -4.67 0.21 -9.83
CA CYS A 53 -3.44 0.23 -9.05
C CYS A 53 -3.71 0.67 -7.60
N PHE A 54 -2.80 0.33 -6.69
CA PHE A 54 -2.91 0.71 -5.29
C PHE A 54 -1.83 1.70 -4.92
N GLY A 55 -2.28 2.87 -4.46
CA GLY A 55 -1.48 3.77 -3.65
C GLY A 55 -1.37 3.28 -2.20
N SER A 56 -1.00 4.19 -1.33
CA SER A 56 -0.94 3.95 0.12
C SER A 56 -1.15 5.26 0.87
N ALA A 57 -1.69 5.18 2.07
CA ALA A 57 -1.86 6.37 2.94
C ALA A 57 -0.52 7.09 3.24
N CYS A 58 0.62 6.40 3.18
CA CYS A 58 1.94 7.01 3.35
C CYS A 58 2.36 7.98 2.21
N MET A 59 1.61 8.02 1.10
CA MET A 59 1.83 9.00 0.02
C MET A 59 1.49 10.44 0.42
N TYR A 60 0.74 10.60 1.49
CA TYR A 60 0.35 11.92 1.99
C TYR A 60 1.43 12.50 2.93
N PRO A 61 1.53 13.83 3.02
CA PRO A 61 2.46 14.48 3.94
C PRO A 61 2.28 14.01 5.38
N ARG A 62 3.40 13.87 6.10
CA ARG A 62 3.40 13.48 7.53
C ARG A 62 2.46 14.33 8.39
N ASN A 63 2.42 15.64 8.13
CA ASN A 63 1.63 16.60 8.88
C ASN A 63 0.38 17.09 8.11
N ALA A 64 -0.18 16.26 7.23
CA ALA A 64 -1.42 16.58 6.53
C ALA A 64 -2.56 16.85 7.52
N GLN A 65 -3.36 17.88 7.21
CA GLN A 65 -4.55 18.19 8.01
C GLN A 65 -5.53 17.00 8.00
N GLN A 66 -6.08 16.71 9.16
CA GLN A 66 -7.09 15.65 9.31
C GLN A 66 -8.51 16.23 9.26
N PRO A 67 -9.45 15.56 8.59
CA PRO A 67 -9.26 14.38 7.73
C PRO A 67 -8.45 14.70 6.47
N VAL A 68 -7.59 13.75 6.06
CA VAL A 68 -6.72 13.92 4.88
C VAL A 68 -7.57 13.99 3.62
N LYS A 69 -7.34 15.00 2.77
CA LYS A 69 -8.00 15.15 1.47
C LYS A 69 -7.06 14.70 0.35
N GLU A 70 -7.60 14.24 -0.77
CA GLU A 70 -6.79 13.87 -1.94
C GLU A 70 -5.89 15.02 -2.42
N SER A 71 -6.36 16.26 -2.33
CA SER A 71 -5.61 17.47 -2.67
C SER A 71 -4.39 17.74 -1.78
N SER A 72 -4.26 17.02 -0.65
CA SER A 72 -3.08 17.12 0.22
C SER A 72 -1.86 16.37 -0.32
N LEU A 73 -2.03 15.59 -1.39
CA LEU A 73 -0.91 14.88 -2.01
C LEU A 73 0.15 15.87 -2.52
N LEU A 74 1.43 15.58 -2.23
CA LEU A 74 2.57 16.41 -2.64
C LEU A 74 2.59 17.85 -2.07
N THR A 75 1.86 18.14 -1.01
CA THR A 75 1.83 19.48 -0.39
C THR A 75 2.83 19.66 0.76
N GLY A 76 3.58 18.63 1.11
CA GLY A 76 4.56 18.70 2.20
C GLY A 76 5.45 17.46 2.28
N PRO A 77 6.38 17.43 3.25
CA PRO A 77 7.31 16.31 3.42
C PRO A 77 6.60 15.02 3.84
N LEU A 78 7.11 13.91 3.34
CA LEU A 78 6.64 12.56 3.68
C LEU A 78 7.17 12.12 5.06
N GLU A 79 6.65 11.00 5.56
CA GLU A 79 7.19 10.35 6.76
C GLU A 79 8.55 9.72 6.43
N PRO A 80 9.65 10.16 7.09
CA PRO A 80 11.01 9.71 6.74
C PRO A 80 11.20 8.19 6.81
N THR A 81 10.53 7.50 7.73
CA THR A 81 10.70 6.06 7.95
C THR A 81 10.22 5.19 6.79
N ASN A 82 9.39 5.72 5.90
CA ASN A 82 8.86 5.00 4.73
C ASN A 82 8.84 5.84 3.44
N GLU A 83 9.63 6.91 3.40
CA GLU A 83 9.69 7.85 2.28
C GLU A 83 9.98 7.16 0.93
N SER A 84 10.94 6.24 0.90
CA SER A 84 11.30 5.48 -0.30
C SER A 84 10.11 4.70 -0.89
N TYR A 85 9.34 4.03 -0.04
CA TYR A 85 8.12 3.34 -0.44
C TYR A 85 7.03 4.32 -0.91
N ALA A 86 6.84 5.40 -0.16
CA ALA A 86 5.84 6.42 -0.48
C ALA A 86 6.12 7.06 -1.84
N ILE A 87 7.38 7.42 -2.13
CA ILE A 87 7.81 7.97 -3.42
C ILE A 87 7.54 6.98 -4.56
N ALA A 88 7.86 5.69 -4.36
CA ALA A 88 7.56 4.68 -5.37
C ALA A 88 6.06 4.61 -5.67
N LYS A 89 5.20 4.65 -4.66
CA LYS A 89 3.74 4.63 -4.83
C LYS A 89 3.23 5.91 -5.51
N ILE A 90 3.76 7.08 -5.17
CA ILE A 90 3.45 8.34 -5.85
C ILE A 90 3.85 8.26 -7.33
N ALA A 91 5.04 7.74 -7.64
CA ALA A 91 5.51 7.59 -9.01
C ALA A 91 4.55 6.72 -9.85
N GLY A 92 4.10 5.58 -9.32
CA GLY A 92 3.13 4.72 -10.00
C GLY A 92 1.80 5.41 -10.28
N MET A 93 1.26 6.14 -9.29
CA MET A 93 0.04 6.92 -9.47
C MET A 93 0.22 8.02 -10.52
N MET A 94 1.33 8.75 -10.48
CA MET A 94 1.63 9.80 -11.46
C MET A 94 1.82 9.22 -12.86
N MET A 95 2.41 8.03 -12.98
CA MET A 95 2.51 7.31 -14.25
C MET A 95 1.14 6.95 -14.79
N CYS A 96 0.23 6.39 -13.97
CA CYS A 96 -1.15 6.14 -14.38
C CYS A 96 -1.84 7.40 -14.89
N LYS A 97 -1.69 8.53 -14.19
CA LYS A 97 -2.25 9.83 -14.60
C LYS A 97 -1.69 10.31 -15.94
N ALA A 98 -0.37 10.18 -16.14
CA ALA A 98 0.30 10.56 -17.39
C ALA A 98 -0.14 9.67 -18.54
N TYR A 99 -0.21 8.35 -18.34
CA TYR A 99 -0.65 7.39 -19.36
C TYR A 99 -2.12 7.54 -19.72
N LYS A 100 -2.98 7.87 -18.75
CA LYS A 100 -4.38 8.24 -19.03
C LYS A 100 -4.47 9.44 -19.94
N LYS A 101 -3.66 10.49 -19.70
CA LYS A 101 -3.66 11.72 -20.49
C LYS A 101 -3.10 11.50 -21.90
N GLN A 102 -2.00 10.76 -22.02
CA GLN A 102 -1.25 10.62 -23.29
C GLN A 102 -1.72 9.45 -24.14
N HIS A 103 -2.13 8.35 -23.52
CA HIS A 103 -2.43 7.08 -24.19
C HIS A 103 -3.86 6.60 -23.95
N SER A 104 -4.70 7.41 -23.28
CA SER A 104 -6.08 7.04 -22.94
C SER A 104 -6.21 5.77 -22.09
N LEU A 105 -5.14 5.37 -21.38
CA LEU A 105 -5.18 4.21 -20.49
C LEU A 105 -6.22 4.43 -19.38
N ASN A 106 -7.28 3.64 -19.38
CA ASN A 106 -8.33 3.72 -18.37
C ASN A 106 -7.82 3.12 -17.04
N SER A 107 -7.34 3.98 -16.15
CA SER A 107 -6.76 3.57 -14.88
C SER A 107 -7.39 4.29 -13.69
N ILE A 108 -7.54 3.56 -12.60
CA ILE A 108 -7.95 4.06 -11.28
C ILE A 108 -6.85 3.72 -10.27
N CYS A 109 -6.49 4.69 -9.43
CA CYS A 109 -5.59 4.47 -8.31
C CYS A 109 -6.40 4.52 -7.01
N LEU A 110 -6.55 3.39 -6.34
CA LEU A 110 -7.19 3.29 -5.03
C LEU A 110 -6.14 3.47 -3.93
N VAL A 111 -6.45 4.26 -2.92
CA VAL A 111 -5.57 4.52 -1.78
C VAL A 111 -6.22 3.97 -0.51
N PRO A 112 -6.05 2.67 -0.23
CA PRO A 112 -6.60 2.06 0.97
C PRO A 112 -5.87 2.56 2.22
N THR A 113 -6.55 2.50 3.37
CA THR A 113 -5.95 2.63 4.69
C THR A 113 -5.15 1.37 5.05
N ASN A 114 -4.75 1.18 6.32
CA ASN A 114 -4.02 -0.02 6.70
C ASN A 114 -4.90 -1.27 6.56
N LEU A 115 -4.49 -2.17 5.69
CA LEU A 115 -5.21 -3.41 5.43
C LEU A 115 -4.90 -4.45 6.49
N TYR A 116 -5.88 -5.30 6.79
CA TYR A 116 -5.74 -6.48 7.63
C TYR A 116 -6.73 -7.57 7.22
N GLY A 117 -6.42 -8.81 7.55
CA GLY A 117 -7.35 -9.92 7.28
C GLY A 117 -6.66 -11.28 7.23
N PRO A 118 -7.39 -12.33 6.83
CA PRO A 118 -6.83 -13.66 6.66
C PRO A 118 -5.68 -13.69 5.68
N GLY A 119 -4.63 -14.46 6.00
CA GLY A 119 -3.44 -14.59 5.15
C GLY A 119 -2.41 -13.46 5.31
N ASP A 120 -2.59 -12.56 6.27
CA ASP A 120 -1.63 -11.48 6.55
C ASP A 120 -0.29 -12.02 7.10
N ASN A 121 0.73 -11.17 7.09
CA ASN A 121 2.04 -11.49 7.66
C ASN A 121 2.03 -11.30 9.19
N PHE A 122 2.00 -12.43 9.93
CA PHE A 122 2.00 -12.45 11.39
C PHE A 122 3.41 -12.43 12.01
N ASP A 123 4.46 -12.25 11.24
CA ASP A 123 5.82 -12.14 11.77
C ASP A 123 5.94 -10.92 12.69
N PRO A 124 6.45 -11.07 13.94
CA PRO A 124 6.51 -9.97 14.91
C PRO A 124 7.41 -8.81 14.50
N GLN A 125 8.37 -9.02 13.60
CA GLN A 125 9.35 -8.00 13.18
C GLN A 125 9.00 -7.34 11.86
N SER A 126 8.44 -8.09 10.91
CA SER A 126 8.16 -7.61 9.55
C SER A 126 6.66 -7.39 9.27
N GLY A 127 5.78 -7.94 10.11
CA GLY A 127 4.33 -7.80 9.97
C GLY A 127 3.82 -6.39 10.27
N HIS A 128 2.64 -6.08 9.75
CA HIS A 128 1.92 -4.85 10.08
C HIS A 128 1.38 -4.87 11.51
N VAL A 129 0.89 -3.73 11.99
CA VAL A 129 0.57 -3.53 13.41
C VAL A 129 -0.48 -4.52 13.95
N ILE A 130 -1.60 -4.77 13.25
CA ILE A 130 -2.64 -5.70 13.72
C ILE A 130 -2.12 -7.14 13.80
N PRO A 131 -1.61 -7.76 12.71
CA PRO A 131 -1.14 -9.14 12.77
C PRO A 131 0.02 -9.33 13.75
N SER A 132 0.94 -8.37 13.83
CA SER A 132 2.05 -8.41 14.79
C SER A 132 1.57 -8.35 16.25
N LEU A 133 0.60 -7.49 16.58
CA LEU A 133 -0.01 -7.44 17.92
C LEU A 133 -0.79 -8.71 18.24
N MET A 134 -1.56 -9.24 17.30
CA MET A 134 -2.28 -10.52 17.47
C MET A 134 -1.32 -11.66 17.78
N ARG A 135 -0.22 -11.77 17.02
CA ARG A 135 0.79 -12.79 17.25
C ARG A 135 1.43 -12.65 18.65
N ARG A 136 1.82 -11.44 19.02
CA ARG A 136 2.42 -11.18 20.35
C ARG A 136 1.44 -11.48 21.48
N ALA A 137 0.17 -11.08 21.35
CA ALA A 137 -0.86 -11.41 22.33
C ALA A 137 -1.07 -12.93 22.48
N HIS A 138 -1.10 -13.64 21.36
CA HIS A 138 -1.20 -15.11 21.36
C HIS A 138 0.00 -15.75 22.07
N LEU A 139 1.21 -15.34 21.73
CA LEU A 139 2.43 -15.86 22.35
C LEU A 139 2.47 -15.56 23.85
N ALA A 140 2.12 -14.35 24.27
CA ALA A 140 2.05 -13.99 25.68
C ALA A 140 1.05 -14.88 26.44
N LYS A 141 -0.13 -15.13 25.85
CA LYS A 141 -1.13 -16.04 26.43
C LYS A 141 -0.62 -17.48 26.56
N VAL A 142 -0.03 -18.03 25.51
CA VAL A 142 0.49 -19.42 25.50
C VAL A 142 1.66 -19.58 26.49
N SER A 143 2.51 -18.57 26.61
CA SER A 143 3.65 -18.56 27.56
C SER A 143 3.26 -18.10 28.96
N ASN A 144 1.97 -17.90 29.23
CA ASN A 144 1.45 -17.44 30.54
C ASN A 144 2.09 -16.12 31.03
N HIS A 145 2.47 -15.24 30.10
CA HIS A 145 2.96 -13.91 30.43
C HIS A 145 1.79 -12.99 30.78
N ARG A 146 1.94 -12.21 31.85
CA ARG A 146 0.91 -11.27 32.32
C ARG A 146 0.87 -9.95 31.56
N HIS A 147 1.90 -9.66 30.78
CA HIS A 147 2.08 -8.39 30.08
C HIS A 147 2.30 -8.63 28.59
N LEU A 148 1.74 -7.74 27.79
CA LEU A 148 2.01 -7.62 26.37
C LEU A 148 2.89 -6.38 26.15
N GLU A 149 4.07 -6.58 25.56
CA GLU A 149 4.92 -5.48 25.15
C GLU A 149 4.37 -4.81 23.89
N ILE A 150 4.18 -3.50 23.94
CA ILE A 150 3.82 -2.66 22.81
C ILE A 150 4.97 -1.69 22.50
N TRP A 151 5.22 -1.46 21.23
CA TRP A 151 6.26 -0.52 20.82
C TRP A 151 5.72 0.91 20.79
N GLY A 152 6.55 1.86 21.26
CA GLY A 152 6.20 3.27 21.29
C GLY A 152 5.25 3.63 22.44
N SER A 153 4.59 4.76 22.30
CA SER A 153 3.77 5.36 23.37
C SER A 153 2.34 4.82 23.45
N GLY A 154 1.90 4.03 22.48
CA GLY A 154 0.50 3.58 22.36
C GLY A 154 -0.49 4.69 21.96
N LYS A 155 -0.04 5.94 21.76
CA LYS A 155 -0.91 7.08 21.40
C LYS A 155 -1.28 7.18 19.91
N PRO A 156 -0.46 6.72 18.93
CA PRO A 156 -0.80 6.85 17.51
C PRO A 156 -2.13 6.17 17.18
N ARG A 157 -2.95 6.88 16.42
CA ARG A 157 -4.21 6.35 15.87
C ARG A 157 -4.01 6.01 14.40
N ARG A 158 -4.68 4.95 13.94
CA ARG A 158 -4.65 4.51 12.53
C ARG A 158 -6.03 4.07 12.12
N GLU A 159 -6.35 4.28 10.86
CA GLU A 159 -7.52 3.68 10.23
C GLU A 159 -7.16 2.31 9.67
N PHE A 160 -8.10 1.38 9.76
CA PHE A 160 -7.94 0.01 9.29
C PHE A 160 -9.11 -0.37 8.40
N LEU A 161 -8.81 -1.16 7.36
CA LEU A 161 -9.81 -1.67 6.42
C LEU A 161 -9.61 -3.18 6.28
N HIS A 162 -10.69 -3.94 6.43
CA HIS A 162 -10.62 -5.38 6.21
C HIS A 162 -10.48 -5.69 4.71
N VAL A 163 -9.71 -6.71 4.37
CA VAL A 163 -9.43 -7.04 2.96
C VAL A 163 -10.68 -7.39 2.15
N SER A 164 -11.74 -7.93 2.77
CA SER A 164 -13.01 -8.18 2.09
C SER A 164 -13.73 -6.90 1.68
N ASP A 165 -13.62 -5.83 2.48
CA ASP A 165 -14.23 -4.54 2.17
C ASP A 165 -13.47 -3.86 1.03
N LEU A 166 -12.14 -3.99 1.01
CA LEU A 166 -11.34 -3.56 -0.14
C LEU A 166 -11.72 -4.32 -1.41
N SER A 167 -11.92 -5.65 -1.31
CA SER A 167 -12.34 -6.45 -2.46
C SER A 167 -13.69 -6.00 -3.01
N SER A 168 -14.64 -5.68 -2.12
CA SER A 168 -15.94 -5.12 -2.51
C SER A 168 -15.79 -3.75 -3.19
N ALA A 169 -14.92 -2.88 -2.67
CA ALA A 169 -14.62 -1.59 -3.27
C ALA A 169 -13.96 -1.72 -4.66
N ILE A 170 -13.11 -2.73 -4.87
CA ILE A 170 -12.52 -3.03 -6.18
C ILE A 170 -13.61 -3.41 -7.17
N VAL A 171 -14.51 -4.33 -6.78
CA VAL A 171 -15.63 -4.75 -7.64
C VAL A 171 -16.50 -3.55 -8.02
N PHE A 172 -16.82 -2.70 -7.06
CA PHE A 172 -17.55 -1.44 -7.32
C PHE A 172 -16.82 -0.51 -8.28
N ALA A 173 -15.48 -0.41 -8.20
CA ALA A 173 -14.68 0.44 -9.07
C ALA A 173 -14.53 -0.12 -10.50
N LEU A 174 -14.91 -1.40 -10.72
CA LEU A 174 -14.92 -2.03 -12.05
C LEU A 174 -16.22 -1.78 -12.81
N SER A 175 -17.33 -1.55 -12.10
CA SER A 175 -18.62 -1.17 -12.68
C SER A 175 -18.63 0.30 -13.10
#